data_81b290ed482a302de23941bc3d31d953
#
_entry.id   81b290ed482a302de23941bc3d31d953
#
_cell.length_a   1.000
_cell.length_b   1.000
_cell.length_c   1.000
_cell.angle_alpha   90.00
_cell.angle_beta   90.00
_cell.angle_gamma   90.00
#
_symmetry.space_group_name_H-M   'P 1'
#
loop_
_entity.id
_entity.type
_entity.pdbx_description
1 polymer ?
#
loop_
_entity_poly.entity_id
_entity_poly.type
_entity_poly.pdbx_seq_one_letter_code
_entity_poly.pdbx_strand_id
1 'polypeptide(L)'
;MRHQIGRRIVPFALAAVLGIQPVMAASYRLSVPSGYTSPFIDVQSGDWYYKYVAVLNSQGMIDGYGDGRFGPNDTLTSGAALVMVLKAAGSGAIAPSGAHWASGYADYAVEQGYLTREEIGDLDAPIRRELLQGDRLTGLNFT
;
A
#
# COMPACT_ATOMS: atom_id res chain seq x y z
N MET A 1 -13.92 -69.68 17.16
CA MET A 1 -14.71 -68.38 17.18
C MET A 1 -13.82 -67.29 16.75
N ARG A 2 -13.95 -66.78 15.53
CA ARG A 2 -13.14 -65.67 14.99
C ARG A 2 -13.96 -64.38 15.06
N HIS A 3 -13.56 -63.45 15.93
CA HIS A 3 -14.11 -62.11 15.94
C HIS A 3 -13.52 -61.31 14.79
N GLN A 4 -14.32 -61.06 13.78
CA GLN A 4 -14.04 -60.10 12.73
C GLN A 4 -14.33 -58.73 13.28
N ILE A 5 -13.26 -57.96 13.55
CA ILE A 5 -13.37 -56.52 13.88
C ILE A 5 -13.48 -55.77 12.55
N GLY A 6 -14.70 -55.44 12.20
CA GLY A 6 -14.98 -54.58 11.03
C GLY A 6 -14.39 -53.19 11.21
N ARG A 7 -13.29 -52.92 10.52
CA ARG A 7 -12.76 -51.55 10.35
C ARG A 7 -13.74 -50.80 9.48
N ARG A 8 -14.58 -49.96 10.10
CA ARG A 8 -15.33 -48.93 9.38
C ARG A 8 -14.35 -47.87 8.87
N ILE A 9 -14.02 -47.96 7.60
CA ILE A 9 -13.34 -46.89 6.88
C ILE A 9 -14.41 -45.84 6.64
N VAL A 10 -14.34 -44.74 7.38
CA VAL A 10 -15.10 -43.52 7.09
C VAL A 10 -14.33 -42.81 5.98
N PRO A 11 -14.89 -42.65 4.79
CA PRO A 11 -14.26 -41.85 3.78
C PRO A 11 -14.40 -40.39 4.22
N PHE A 12 -13.32 -39.82 4.71
CA PHE A 12 -13.19 -38.37 4.80
C PHE A 12 -13.12 -37.81 3.37
N ALA A 13 -14.28 -37.60 2.80
CA ALA A 13 -14.40 -36.71 1.65
C ALA A 13 -14.18 -35.28 2.12
N LEU A 14 -12.92 -34.92 2.34
CA LEU A 14 -12.53 -33.53 2.47
C LEU A 14 -12.58 -32.91 1.08
N ALA A 15 -13.78 -32.54 0.66
CA ALA A 15 -13.95 -31.63 -0.46
C ALA A 15 -13.40 -30.28 -0.01
N ALA A 16 -12.08 -30.09 -0.16
CA ALA A 16 -11.49 -28.78 -0.21
C ALA A 16 -12.06 -28.10 -1.46
N VAL A 17 -13.20 -27.47 -1.31
CA VAL A 17 -13.63 -26.42 -2.21
C VAL A 17 -12.69 -25.24 -1.97
N LEU A 18 -11.49 -25.35 -2.53
CA LEU A 18 -10.68 -24.19 -2.83
C LEU A 18 -11.50 -23.38 -3.83
N GLY A 19 -12.33 -22.51 -3.30
CA GLY A 19 -12.93 -21.44 -4.08
C GLY A 19 -11.80 -20.58 -4.61
N ILE A 20 -11.23 -21.00 -5.74
CA ILE A 20 -10.47 -20.10 -6.59
C ILE A 20 -11.54 -19.15 -7.12
N GLN A 21 -11.83 -18.14 -6.34
CA GLN A 21 -12.55 -16.98 -6.83
C GLN A 21 -11.69 -16.48 -7.99
N PRO A 22 -12.20 -16.42 -9.23
CA PRO A 22 -11.50 -15.68 -10.24
C PRO A 22 -11.34 -14.29 -9.63
N VAL A 23 -10.10 -13.90 -9.38
CA VAL A 23 -9.79 -12.49 -9.16
C VAL A 23 -10.22 -11.86 -10.47
N MET A 24 -11.50 -11.46 -10.53
CA MET A 24 -11.96 -10.53 -11.53
C MET A 24 -10.94 -9.40 -11.39
N ALA A 25 -10.07 -9.26 -12.37
CA ALA A 25 -9.32 -8.05 -12.57
C ALA A 25 -10.39 -6.96 -12.67
N ALA A 26 -10.80 -6.47 -11.51
CA ALA A 26 -11.65 -5.32 -11.44
C ALA A 26 -10.86 -4.28 -12.20
N SER A 27 -11.34 -3.96 -13.39
CA SER A 27 -10.82 -2.83 -14.13
C SER A 27 -11.11 -1.65 -13.21
N TYR A 28 -10.15 -1.33 -12.35
CA TYR A 28 -10.22 -0.15 -11.50
C TYR A 28 -10.29 1.03 -12.45
N ARG A 29 -11.51 1.37 -12.84
CA ARG A 29 -11.75 2.63 -13.52
C ARG A 29 -11.46 3.68 -12.48
N LEU A 30 -10.26 4.25 -12.58
CA LEU A 30 -9.88 5.42 -11.81
C LEU A 30 -10.86 6.54 -12.19
N SER A 31 -11.93 6.64 -11.42
CA SER A 31 -12.93 7.71 -11.56
C SER A 31 -12.79 8.62 -10.36
N VAL A 32 -12.81 9.91 -10.64
CA VAL A 32 -12.85 10.92 -9.56
C VAL A 32 -14.12 10.68 -8.74
N PRO A 33 -14.01 10.59 -7.40
CA PRO A 33 -15.19 10.41 -6.55
C PRO A 33 -16.21 11.54 -6.76
N SER A 34 -17.49 11.18 -6.72
CA SER A 34 -18.55 12.17 -6.87
C SER A 34 -18.47 13.24 -5.77
N GLY A 35 -18.49 14.50 -6.17
CA GLY A 35 -18.39 15.62 -5.24
C GLY A 35 -16.96 15.92 -4.73
N TYR A 36 -15.95 15.23 -5.24
CA TYR A 36 -14.56 15.53 -4.86
C TYR A 36 -14.16 16.92 -5.32
N THR A 37 -13.61 17.68 -4.39
CA THR A 37 -12.92 18.96 -4.65
C THR A 37 -11.48 18.80 -4.17
N SER A 38 -10.52 19.13 -5.02
CA SER A 38 -9.11 19.08 -4.65
C SER A 38 -8.84 20.02 -3.47
N PRO A 39 -8.22 19.54 -2.39
CA PRO A 39 -7.75 20.40 -1.31
C PRO A 39 -6.46 21.15 -1.68
N PHE A 40 -5.89 20.85 -2.86
CA PHE A 40 -4.60 21.38 -3.28
C PHE A 40 -4.76 22.53 -4.26
N ILE A 41 -4.10 23.64 -3.97
CA ILE A 41 -4.15 24.87 -4.78
C ILE A 41 -3.43 24.72 -6.12
N ASP A 42 -2.51 23.77 -6.23
CA ASP A 42 -1.67 23.48 -7.39
C ASP A 42 -2.11 22.22 -8.16
N VAL A 43 -3.34 21.73 -7.88
CA VAL A 43 -3.95 20.59 -8.59
C VAL A 43 -5.34 20.98 -9.08
N GLN A 44 -5.47 21.19 -10.38
CA GLN A 44 -6.71 21.64 -11.00
C GLN A 44 -7.37 20.54 -11.82
N SER A 45 -8.68 20.64 -12.01
CA SER A 45 -9.47 19.62 -12.73
C SER A 45 -9.05 19.40 -14.20
N GLY A 46 -8.34 20.35 -14.79
CA GLY A 46 -7.78 20.24 -16.14
C GLY A 46 -6.43 19.54 -16.22
N ASP A 47 -5.79 19.26 -15.09
CA ASP A 47 -4.48 18.63 -15.07
C ASP A 47 -4.58 17.15 -15.42
N TRP A 48 -3.63 16.65 -16.20
CA TRP A 48 -3.63 15.23 -16.62
C TRP A 48 -3.52 14.25 -15.44
N TYR A 49 -2.91 14.68 -14.33
CA TYR A 49 -2.75 13.91 -13.12
C TYR A 49 -3.91 14.06 -12.13
N TYR A 50 -4.82 15.03 -12.33
CA TYR A 50 -5.91 15.35 -11.40
C TYR A 50 -6.66 14.12 -10.90
N LYS A 51 -7.09 13.23 -11.81
CA LYS A 51 -7.87 12.04 -11.44
C LYS A 51 -7.10 11.08 -10.54
N TYR A 52 -5.79 10.97 -10.72
CA TYR A 52 -4.95 10.11 -9.89
C TYR A 52 -4.79 10.70 -8.50
N VAL A 53 -4.50 11.99 -8.42
CA VAL A 53 -4.41 12.72 -7.15
C VAL A 53 -5.75 12.65 -6.42
N ALA A 54 -6.87 12.87 -7.10
CA ALA A 54 -8.20 12.83 -6.51
C ALA A 54 -8.51 11.46 -5.88
N VAL A 55 -8.24 10.38 -6.60
CA VAL A 55 -8.47 9.02 -6.08
C VAL A 55 -7.58 8.73 -4.88
N LEU A 56 -6.27 8.96 -4.99
CA LEU A 56 -5.33 8.66 -3.92
C LEU A 56 -5.56 9.52 -2.67
N ASN A 57 -5.89 10.82 -2.86
CA ASN A 57 -6.22 11.70 -1.75
C ASN A 57 -7.55 11.31 -1.07
N SER A 58 -8.58 10.98 -1.84
CA SER A 58 -9.86 10.54 -1.27
C SER A 58 -9.76 9.23 -0.46
N GLN A 59 -8.74 8.44 -0.73
CA GLN A 59 -8.43 7.20 0.00
C GLN A 59 -7.43 7.42 1.16
N GLY A 60 -6.98 8.67 1.36
CA GLY A 60 -6.00 8.99 2.41
C GLY A 60 -4.59 8.47 2.15
N MET A 61 -4.27 8.10 0.91
CA MET A 61 -2.94 7.62 0.55
C MET A 61 -1.93 8.76 0.37
N ILE A 62 -2.42 9.94 -0.02
CA ILE A 62 -1.62 11.17 -0.19
C ILE A 62 -2.30 12.34 0.48
N ASP A 63 -1.52 13.18 1.16
CA ASP A 63 -2.01 14.33 1.93
C ASP A 63 -1.39 15.67 1.49
N GLY A 64 -0.41 15.65 0.58
CA GLY A 64 0.37 16.84 0.19
C GLY A 64 1.29 17.32 1.31
N TYR A 65 1.72 18.57 1.22
CA TYR A 65 2.68 19.17 2.17
C TYR A 65 2.05 19.74 3.45
N GLY A 66 0.73 19.71 3.57
CA GLY A 66 0.01 20.26 4.73
C GLY A 66 -0.19 21.79 4.67
N ASP A 67 0.41 22.48 3.70
CA ASP A 67 0.25 23.90 3.43
C ASP A 67 -0.76 24.20 2.29
N GLY A 68 -1.49 23.18 1.86
CA GLY A 68 -2.41 23.26 0.74
C GLY A 68 -1.77 22.99 -0.64
N ARG A 69 -0.50 22.58 -0.69
CA ARG A 69 0.18 22.18 -1.93
C ARG A 69 0.34 20.66 -2.01
N PHE A 70 0.26 20.16 -3.21
CA PHE A 70 0.61 18.77 -3.55
C PHE A 70 2.04 18.65 -4.08
N GLY A 71 2.52 19.62 -4.84
CA GLY A 71 3.84 19.66 -5.45
C GLY A 71 4.01 18.66 -6.61
N PRO A 72 3.16 18.71 -7.65
CA PRO A 72 3.17 17.70 -8.72
C PRO A 72 4.47 17.65 -9.52
N ASN A 73 5.26 18.71 -9.45
CA ASN A 73 6.55 18.81 -10.13
C ASN A 73 7.75 18.67 -9.18
N ASP A 74 7.49 18.47 -7.89
CA ASP A 74 8.55 18.34 -6.90
C ASP A 74 9.19 16.97 -6.97
N THR A 75 10.45 16.87 -6.58
CA THR A 75 11.15 15.59 -6.51
C THR A 75 10.58 14.75 -5.37
N LEU A 76 10.16 13.53 -5.67
CA LEU A 76 9.68 12.60 -4.67
C LEU A 76 10.83 12.14 -3.78
N THR A 77 10.69 12.35 -2.46
CA THR A 77 11.67 11.89 -1.48
C THR A 77 11.44 10.44 -1.07
N SER A 78 12.48 9.79 -0.52
CA SER A 78 12.39 8.43 0.00
C SER A 78 11.32 8.31 1.09
N GLY A 79 11.24 9.30 2.00
CA GLY A 79 10.22 9.34 3.04
C GLY A 79 8.80 9.45 2.49
N ALA A 80 8.58 10.35 1.50
CA ALA A 80 7.27 10.52 0.89
C ALA A 80 6.82 9.24 0.15
N ALA A 81 7.71 8.63 -0.62
CA ALA A 81 7.42 7.39 -1.31
C ALA A 81 7.10 6.24 -0.35
N LEU A 82 7.89 6.11 0.74
CA LEU A 82 7.67 5.09 1.76
C LEU A 82 6.29 5.22 2.40
N VAL A 83 5.90 6.44 2.79
CA VAL A 83 4.59 6.71 3.37
C VAL A 83 3.46 6.36 2.39
N MET A 84 3.57 6.77 1.12
CA MET A 84 2.57 6.45 0.12
C MET A 84 2.40 4.95 -0.09
N VAL A 85 3.51 4.21 -0.21
CA VAL A 85 3.49 2.75 -0.41
C VAL A 85 2.87 2.04 0.80
N LEU A 86 3.28 2.40 2.01
CA LEU A 86 2.76 1.75 3.23
C LEU A 86 1.28 2.07 3.45
N LYS A 87 0.83 3.31 3.22
CA LYS A 87 -0.60 3.65 3.27
C LYS A 87 -1.40 2.87 2.22
N ALA A 88 -0.88 2.74 1.00
CA ALA A 88 -1.51 1.94 -0.05
C ALA A 88 -1.58 0.44 0.31
N ALA A 89 -0.61 -0.06 1.07
CA ALA A 89 -0.60 -1.42 1.61
C ALA A 89 -1.47 -1.59 2.87
N GLY A 90 -2.18 -0.54 3.31
CA GLY A 90 -3.12 -0.63 4.42
C GLY A 90 -2.54 -0.37 5.80
N SER A 91 -1.33 0.19 5.93
CA SER A 91 -0.75 0.52 7.24
C SER A 91 -1.57 1.55 8.04
N GLY A 92 -2.39 2.33 7.35
CA GLY A 92 -3.07 3.47 7.95
C GLY A 92 -2.13 4.64 8.28
N ALA A 93 -2.57 5.52 9.19
CA ALA A 93 -1.77 6.64 9.66
C ALA A 93 -0.85 6.19 10.80
N ILE A 94 0.45 6.46 10.66
CA ILE A 94 1.47 6.16 11.68
C ILE A 94 2.08 7.48 12.13
N ALA A 95 2.09 7.70 13.46
CA ALA A 95 2.70 8.91 14.03
C ALA A 95 4.22 8.87 13.89
N PRO A 96 4.89 10.02 13.77
CA PRO A 96 6.34 10.09 13.79
C PRO A 96 6.90 9.51 15.10
N SER A 97 7.96 8.72 14.99
CA SER A 97 8.70 8.15 16.12
C SER A 97 9.95 8.98 16.49
N GLY A 98 10.29 9.97 15.67
CA GLY A 98 11.45 10.83 15.81
C GLY A 98 11.23 12.21 15.20
N ALA A 99 12.31 12.94 14.94
CA ALA A 99 12.24 14.30 14.43
C ALA A 99 11.70 14.42 13.00
N HIS A 100 11.93 13.43 12.16
CA HIS A 100 11.45 13.42 10.78
C HIS A 100 10.00 12.94 10.72
N TRP A 101 9.15 13.60 9.94
CA TRP A 101 7.72 13.33 9.83
C TRP A 101 7.40 11.89 9.37
N ALA A 102 8.24 11.26 8.55
CA ALA A 102 8.07 9.89 8.06
C ALA A 102 8.77 8.83 8.94
N SER A 103 9.37 9.21 10.09
CA SER A 103 10.16 8.30 10.92
C SER A 103 9.35 7.10 11.42
N GLY A 104 8.10 7.29 11.82
CA GLY A 104 7.25 6.18 12.25
C GLY A 104 7.00 5.14 11.15
N TYR A 105 6.84 5.58 9.92
CA TYR A 105 6.71 4.66 8.78
C TYR A 105 8.02 3.94 8.47
N ALA A 106 9.17 4.60 8.66
CA ALA A 106 10.48 3.98 8.51
C ALA A 106 10.69 2.89 9.57
N ASP A 107 10.34 3.17 10.82
CA ASP A 107 10.40 2.17 11.90
C ASP A 107 9.47 1.00 11.61
N TYR A 108 8.24 1.27 11.23
CA TYR A 108 7.27 0.24 10.86
C TYR A 108 7.78 -0.66 9.73
N ALA A 109 8.36 -0.09 8.68
CA ALA A 109 8.91 -0.87 7.57
C ALA A 109 10.02 -1.82 8.02
N VAL A 110 10.88 -1.36 8.95
CA VAL A 110 11.96 -2.17 9.51
C VAL A 110 11.41 -3.26 10.44
N GLU A 111 10.47 -2.93 11.32
CA GLU A 111 9.83 -3.87 12.23
C GLU A 111 9.09 -5.00 11.50
N GLN A 112 8.43 -4.66 10.38
CA GLN A 112 7.76 -5.66 9.54
C GLN A 112 8.74 -6.44 8.64
N GLY A 113 10.02 -6.07 8.63
CA GLY A 113 11.03 -6.71 7.78
C GLY A 113 10.88 -6.42 6.28
N TYR A 114 10.17 -5.35 5.92
CA TYR A 114 10.01 -4.95 4.53
C TYR A 114 11.30 -4.34 3.98
N LEU A 115 11.97 -3.50 4.77
CA LEU A 115 13.20 -2.82 4.43
C LEU A 115 14.13 -2.77 5.64
N THR A 116 15.42 -2.65 5.39
CA THR A 116 16.41 -2.31 6.42
C THR A 116 16.61 -0.80 6.51
N ARG A 117 17.20 -0.31 7.61
CA ARG A 117 17.57 1.10 7.75
C ARG A 117 18.48 1.59 6.63
N GLU A 118 19.41 0.75 6.21
CA GLU A 118 20.37 1.08 5.15
C GLU A 118 19.69 1.22 3.79
N GLU A 119 18.69 0.35 3.51
CA GLU A 119 17.89 0.43 2.28
C GLU A 119 17.02 1.68 2.24
N ILE A 120 16.43 2.07 3.37
CA ILE A 120 15.64 3.31 3.48
C ILE A 120 16.54 4.53 3.28
N GLY A 121 17.69 4.56 3.95
CA GLY A 121 18.65 5.64 3.88
C GLY A 121 18.10 6.97 4.42
N ASP A 122 18.49 8.07 3.77
CA ASP A 122 18.02 9.42 4.09
C ASP A 122 16.60 9.64 3.57
N LEU A 123 15.68 9.98 4.47
CA LEU A 123 14.26 10.18 4.15
C LEU A 123 13.99 11.45 3.31
N ASP A 124 14.89 12.44 3.36
CA ASP A 124 14.82 13.65 2.57
C ASP A 124 15.49 13.53 1.20
N ALA A 125 16.27 12.46 1.00
CA ALA A 125 16.92 12.23 -0.29
C ALA A 125 15.90 11.89 -1.38
N PRO A 126 16.18 12.25 -2.65
CA PRO A 126 15.39 11.78 -3.79
C PRO A 126 15.29 10.27 -3.79
N ILE A 127 14.07 9.74 -4.02
CA ILE A 127 13.88 8.29 -4.08
C ILE A 127 14.68 7.68 -5.21
N ARG A 128 15.38 6.60 -4.91
CA ARG A 128 16.07 5.79 -5.93
C ARG A 128 15.12 4.76 -6.51
N ARG A 129 15.19 4.57 -7.80
CA ARG A 129 14.31 3.64 -8.53
C ARG A 129 14.41 2.20 -7.98
N GLU A 130 15.56 1.80 -7.49
CA GLU A 130 15.82 0.47 -6.94
C GLU A 130 14.94 0.17 -5.71
N LEU A 131 14.60 1.20 -4.92
CA LEU A 131 13.69 1.04 -3.77
C LEU A 131 12.25 0.72 -4.20
N LEU A 132 11.83 1.22 -5.37
CA LEU A 132 10.50 0.94 -5.92
C LEU A 132 10.43 -0.39 -6.68
N GLN A 133 11.55 -0.94 -7.11
CA GLN A 133 11.65 -2.17 -7.90
C GLN A 133 12.15 -3.37 -7.07
N GLY A 134 12.41 -3.18 -5.78
CA GLY A 134 12.94 -4.23 -4.93
C GLY A 134 12.03 -5.45 -4.85
N ASP A 135 12.59 -6.64 -5.10
CA ASP A 135 11.88 -7.91 -4.99
C ASP A 135 11.27 -8.15 -3.59
N ARG A 136 11.68 -7.36 -2.62
CA ARG A 136 11.25 -7.47 -1.22
C ARG A 136 9.92 -6.77 -0.94
N LEU A 137 9.53 -5.79 -1.75
CA LEU A 137 8.18 -5.20 -1.66
C LEU A 137 7.09 -6.15 -2.15
N THR A 138 7.47 -7.29 -2.75
CA THR A 138 6.52 -8.34 -3.15
C THR A 138 5.81 -9.01 -1.97
N GLY A 139 6.29 -8.81 -0.74
CA GLY A 139 5.61 -9.25 0.48
C GLY A 139 4.44 -8.36 0.91
N LEU A 140 4.29 -7.18 0.33
CA LEU A 140 3.15 -6.30 0.60
C LEU A 140 1.93 -6.82 -0.16
N ASN A 141 0.98 -7.38 0.56
CA ASN A 141 -0.32 -7.73 -0.01
C ASN A 141 -1.13 -6.44 -0.15
N PHE A 142 -1.24 -5.94 -1.37
CA PHE A 142 -2.20 -4.88 -1.69
C PHE A 142 -3.60 -5.49 -1.72
N THR A 143 -4.36 -5.29 -0.66
CA THR A 143 -5.76 -5.73 -0.54
C THR A 143 -6.72 -4.70 -1.12
#